data_25f6619062591652bcc4df5f1e6a024a
#
_entry.id   25f6619062591652bcc4df5f1e6a024a
#
_cell.length_a   1.000
_cell.length_b   1.000
_cell.length_c   1.000
_cell.angle_alpha   90.00
_cell.angle_beta   90.00
_cell.angle_gamma   90.00
#
_symmetry.space_group_name_H-M   'P 1'
#
loop_
_entity.id
_entity.type
_entity.pdbx_description
1 polymer ?
#
loop_
_entity_poly.entity_id
_entity_poly.type
_entity_poly.pdbx_seq_one_letter_code
_entity_poly.pdbx_strand_id
1 'polypeptide(L)'
;GEDVVDAPVLGRTAAAEEIRRQVAATVAAGARPAIDEKEFAASRAGTPYLAPQVLLGADHSMPVMREEIFGPVTGIMKVGSDEEAVRLMNDSAFGLTAAIWTTDQEAAIAIGDQVQTGTWFMNRCDYLDPALAWVGVKDSGRGCTLSVVGYEHLTRPKSFHLRVKT
;
A
#
# COMPACT_ATOMS: atom_id res chain seq x y z
N GLY A 1 1.18 -33.89 15.04
CA GLY A 1 1.32 -32.54 15.52
C GLY A 1 0.28 -31.70 14.80
N GLU A 2 -0.57 -31.02 15.54
CA GLU A 2 -1.45 -30.01 14.96
C GLU A 2 -0.56 -28.91 14.42
N ASP A 3 -0.70 -28.57 13.15
CA ASP A 3 -0.04 -27.43 12.54
C ASP A 3 -0.57 -26.16 13.23
N VAL A 4 0.20 -25.64 14.15
CA VAL A 4 -0.13 -24.35 14.80
C VAL A 4 0.08 -23.28 13.75
N VAL A 5 -1.00 -22.68 13.31
CA VAL A 5 -0.93 -21.51 12.43
C VAL A 5 -0.41 -20.34 13.27
N ASP A 6 0.82 -19.93 13.02
CA ASP A 6 1.43 -18.81 13.72
C ASP A 6 0.79 -17.48 13.27
N ALA A 7 0.32 -16.70 14.24
CA ALA A 7 -0.14 -15.35 13.97
C ALA A 7 1.06 -14.43 13.66
N PRO A 8 0.96 -13.56 12.66
CA PRO A 8 1.97 -12.53 12.42
C PRO A 8 2.28 -11.72 13.70
N VAL A 9 3.55 -11.45 13.94
CA VAL A 9 4.01 -10.67 15.08
C VAL A 9 4.32 -9.23 14.64
N LEU A 10 3.77 -8.27 15.35
CA LEU A 10 4.08 -6.85 15.18
C LEU A 10 5.19 -6.45 16.16
N GLY A 11 5.98 -5.45 15.79
CA GLY A 11 7.12 -5.01 16.61
C GLY A 11 6.75 -4.47 17.99
N ARG A 12 5.47 -4.09 18.21
CA ARG A 12 4.98 -3.55 19.48
C ARG A 12 3.52 -3.90 19.71
N THR A 13 3.17 -4.22 20.97
CA THR A 13 1.78 -4.47 21.38
C THR A 13 0.85 -3.30 21.07
N ALA A 14 1.31 -2.05 21.24
CA ALA A 14 0.51 -0.86 20.92
C ALA A 14 0.11 -0.80 19.44
N ALA A 15 0.96 -1.25 18.53
CA ALA A 15 0.62 -1.32 17.11
C ALA A 15 -0.45 -2.37 16.83
N ALA A 16 -0.38 -3.53 17.49
CA ALA A 16 -1.42 -4.56 17.37
C ALA A 16 -2.77 -4.07 17.91
N GLU A 17 -2.78 -3.38 19.05
CA GLU A 17 -4.02 -2.82 19.62
C GLU A 17 -4.63 -1.75 18.71
N GLU A 18 -3.81 -0.90 18.09
CA GLU A 18 -4.31 0.10 17.15
C GLU A 18 -4.98 -0.56 15.95
N ILE A 19 -4.35 -1.60 15.37
CA ILE A 19 -4.95 -2.32 14.23
C ILE A 19 -6.23 -3.04 14.65
N ARG A 20 -6.29 -3.65 15.85
CA ARG A 20 -7.53 -4.24 16.37
C ARG A 20 -8.65 -3.20 16.46
N ARG A 21 -8.33 -1.99 16.90
CA ARG A 21 -9.28 -0.88 16.97
C ARG A 21 -9.79 -0.50 15.57
N GLN A 22 -8.89 -0.39 14.58
CA GLN A 22 -9.25 -0.09 13.19
C GLN A 22 -10.12 -1.18 12.57
N VAL A 23 -9.79 -2.46 12.80
CA VAL A 23 -10.60 -3.60 12.36
C VAL A 23 -11.98 -3.56 13.01
N ALA A 24 -12.05 -3.39 14.33
CA ALA A 24 -13.32 -3.31 15.05
C ALA A 24 -14.19 -2.15 14.57
N ALA A 25 -13.62 -0.97 14.33
CA ALA A 25 -14.33 0.18 13.78
C ALA A 25 -14.87 -0.10 12.37
N THR A 26 -14.07 -0.75 11.52
CA THR A 26 -14.48 -1.12 10.16
C THR A 26 -15.61 -2.17 10.16
N VAL A 27 -15.54 -3.15 11.06
CA VAL A 27 -16.61 -4.15 11.23
C VAL A 27 -17.89 -3.50 11.78
N ALA A 28 -17.77 -2.60 12.73
CA ALA A 28 -18.91 -1.85 13.27
C ALA A 28 -19.59 -0.96 12.21
N ALA A 29 -18.82 -0.51 11.21
CA ALA A 29 -19.34 0.23 10.05
C ALA A 29 -19.98 -0.67 8.98
N GLY A 30 -19.96 -2.01 9.13
CA GLY A 30 -20.68 -2.94 8.27
C GLY A 30 -19.80 -3.90 7.44
N ALA A 31 -18.49 -3.78 7.48
CA ALA A 31 -17.61 -4.74 6.84
C ALA A 31 -17.64 -6.10 7.56
N ARG A 32 -17.44 -7.18 6.81
CA ARG A 32 -17.48 -8.54 7.32
C ARG A 32 -16.09 -9.17 7.31
N PRO A 33 -15.55 -9.60 8.47
CA PRO A 33 -14.30 -10.35 8.52
C PRO A 33 -14.46 -11.71 7.82
N ALA A 34 -13.47 -12.10 7.04
CA ALA A 34 -13.46 -13.36 6.30
C ALA A 34 -12.64 -14.46 6.99
N ILE A 35 -11.80 -14.11 7.96
CA ILE A 35 -10.93 -15.05 8.67
C ILE A 35 -11.43 -15.18 10.12
N ASP A 36 -11.54 -16.41 10.63
CA ASP A 36 -11.88 -16.64 12.03
C ASP A 36 -10.63 -16.46 12.90
N GLU A 37 -10.63 -15.43 13.74
CA GLU A 37 -9.51 -15.15 14.65
C GLU A 37 -9.24 -16.28 15.64
N LYS A 38 -10.19 -17.15 15.90
CA LYS A 38 -10.04 -18.30 16.81
C LYS A 38 -9.02 -19.32 16.32
N GLU A 39 -8.74 -19.34 15.00
CA GLU A 39 -7.69 -20.17 14.42
C GLU A 39 -6.28 -19.73 14.82
N PHE A 40 -6.16 -18.51 15.39
CA PHE A 40 -4.88 -17.88 15.75
C PHE A 40 -4.79 -17.68 17.26
N ALA A 41 -4.50 -18.73 18.01
CA ALA A 41 -4.50 -18.72 19.47
C ALA A 41 -3.58 -17.67 20.12
N ALA A 42 -2.51 -17.26 19.42
CA ALA A 42 -1.60 -16.22 19.86
C ALA A 42 -2.18 -14.79 19.71
N SER A 43 -3.16 -14.59 18.82
CA SER A 43 -3.80 -13.28 18.58
C SER A 43 -4.76 -12.95 19.73
N ARG A 44 -4.22 -12.31 20.76
CA ARG A 44 -4.98 -11.92 21.96
C ARG A 44 -4.70 -10.47 22.32
N ALA A 45 -5.68 -9.82 22.94
CA ALA A 45 -5.50 -8.49 23.51
C ALA A 45 -4.28 -8.46 24.45
N GLY A 46 -3.53 -7.38 24.41
CA GLY A 46 -2.31 -7.22 25.19
C GLY A 46 -1.09 -7.97 24.64
N THR A 47 -1.18 -8.56 23.44
CA THR A 47 -0.04 -9.22 22.78
C THR A 47 0.30 -8.54 21.44
N PRO A 48 1.54 -8.65 20.95
CA PRO A 48 1.93 -8.13 19.64
C PRO A 48 1.50 -9.04 18.47
N TYR A 49 0.86 -10.17 18.74
CA TYR A 49 0.39 -11.10 17.71
C TYR A 49 -0.99 -10.68 17.23
N LEU A 50 -1.18 -10.69 15.92
CA LEU A 50 -2.42 -10.28 15.27
C LEU A 50 -2.80 -11.30 14.20
N ALA A 51 -4.00 -11.86 14.29
CA ALA A 51 -4.55 -12.68 13.22
C ALA A 51 -4.65 -11.87 11.92
N PRO A 52 -4.26 -12.42 10.77
CA PRO A 52 -4.50 -11.76 9.50
C PRO A 52 -6.00 -11.57 9.29
N GLN A 53 -6.39 -10.50 8.59
CA GLN A 53 -7.81 -10.26 8.35
C GLN A 53 -8.07 -9.70 6.96
N VAL A 54 -9.12 -10.21 6.33
CA VAL A 54 -9.70 -9.68 5.10
C VAL A 54 -11.11 -9.18 5.40
N LEU A 55 -11.35 -7.88 5.20
CA LEU A 55 -12.62 -7.23 5.51
C LEU A 55 -13.42 -7.05 4.21
N LEU A 56 -14.42 -7.92 4.02
CA LEU A 56 -15.28 -7.94 2.84
C LEU A 56 -16.40 -6.91 2.94
N GLY A 57 -16.76 -6.30 1.81
CA GLY A 57 -17.84 -5.32 1.75
C GLY A 57 -17.47 -4.00 2.42
N ALA A 58 -16.18 -3.69 2.48
CA ALA A 58 -15.73 -2.37 2.88
C ALA A 58 -16.21 -1.31 1.89
N ASP A 59 -16.41 -0.09 2.37
CA ASP A 59 -16.65 1.09 1.54
C ASP A 59 -15.57 2.14 1.79
N HIS A 60 -15.51 3.13 0.90
CA HIS A 60 -14.44 4.12 0.90
C HIS A 60 -14.43 5.05 2.14
N SER A 61 -15.49 5.08 2.94
CA SER A 61 -15.57 5.87 4.17
C SER A 61 -14.95 5.19 5.38
N MET A 62 -14.72 3.88 5.29
CA MET A 62 -14.24 3.06 6.41
C MET A 62 -12.75 3.23 6.68
N PRO A 63 -12.30 3.13 7.94
CA PRO A 63 -10.89 3.29 8.31
C PRO A 63 -9.93 2.42 7.49
N VAL A 64 -10.28 1.15 7.24
CA VAL A 64 -9.45 0.22 6.45
C VAL A 64 -9.15 0.68 5.02
N MET A 65 -9.98 1.59 4.47
CA MET A 65 -9.81 2.12 3.11
C MET A 65 -9.14 3.50 3.08
N ARG A 66 -9.07 4.19 4.22
CA ARG A 66 -8.58 5.57 4.28
C ARG A 66 -7.32 5.76 5.09
N GLU A 67 -7.08 4.91 6.08
CA GLU A 67 -5.92 5.00 6.96
C GLU A 67 -4.86 3.97 6.54
N GLU A 68 -3.61 4.26 6.82
CA GLU A 68 -2.55 3.28 6.67
C GLU A 68 -2.66 2.22 7.76
N ILE A 69 -2.88 0.96 7.38
CA ILE A 69 -2.85 -0.17 8.30
C ILE A 69 -1.52 -0.89 8.17
N PHE A 70 -0.62 -0.62 9.09
CA PHE A 70 0.72 -1.21 9.08
C PHE A 70 0.71 -2.61 9.70
N GLY A 71 -0.03 -3.54 9.08
CA GLY A 71 -0.22 -4.90 9.56
C GLY A 71 -0.98 -5.81 8.59
N PRO A 72 -1.25 -7.05 8.97
CA PRO A 72 -1.79 -8.09 8.10
C PRO A 72 -3.32 -7.96 7.91
N VAL A 73 -3.79 -6.78 7.54
CA VAL A 73 -5.23 -6.50 7.34
C VAL A 73 -5.43 -5.82 6.00
N THR A 74 -6.46 -6.22 5.27
CA THR A 74 -6.87 -5.57 4.02
C THR A 74 -8.39 -5.46 3.91
N GLY A 75 -8.87 -4.38 3.30
CA GLY A 75 -10.27 -4.19 2.92
C GLY A 75 -10.50 -4.58 1.46
N ILE A 76 -11.66 -5.17 1.18
CA ILE A 76 -12.12 -5.43 -0.19
C ILE A 76 -13.43 -4.66 -0.42
N MET A 77 -13.38 -3.75 -1.39
CA MET A 77 -14.51 -2.99 -1.88
C MET A 77 -14.81 -3.35 -3.34
N LYS A 78 -16.08 -3.54 -3.67
CA LYS A 78 -16.51 -3.70 -5.05
C LYS A 78 -16.78 -2.34 -5.68
N VAL A 79 -16.39 -2.19 -6.93
CA VAL A 79 -16.67 -1.00 -7.75
C VAL A 79 -17.47 -1.41 -9.00
N GLY A 80 -18.15 -0.45 -9.60
CA GLY A 80 -18.99 -0.68 -10.78
C GLY A 80 -18.26 -0.49 -12.11
N SER A 81 -17.11 0.20 -12.10
CA SER A 81 -16.31 0.45 -13.31
C SER A 81 -14.85 0.77 -12.98
N ASP A 82 -14.01 0.77 -14.01
CA ASP A 82 -12.58 1.14 -13.89
C ASP A 82 -12.43 2.63 -13.53
N GLU A 83 -13.29 3.50 -14.06
CA GLU A 83 -13.29 4.93 -13.75
C GLU A 83 -13.61 5.18 -12.28
N GLU A 84 -14.53 4.41 -11.71
CA GLU A 84 -14.84 4.45 -10.29
C GLU A 84 -13.63 3.99 -9.46
N ALA A 85 -12.97 2.91 -9.88
CA ALA A 85 -11.76 2.41 -9.22
C ALA A 85 -10.67 3.48 -9.20
N VAL A 86 -10.35 4.07 -10.36
CA VAL A 86 -9.35 5.14 -10.49
C VAL A 86 -9.69 6.33 -9.60
N ARG A 87 -10.94 6.78 -9.61
CA ARG A 87 -11.39 7.90 -8.78
C ARG A 87 -11.19 7.62 -7.28
N LEU A 88 -11.56 6.43 -6.83
CA LEU A 88 -11.43 6.03 -5.43
C LEU A 88 -9.96 5.81 -5.02
N MET A 89 -9.14 5.20 -5.87
CA MET A 89 -7.71 5.06 -5.65
C MET A 89 -7.02 6.42 -5.53
N ASN A 90 -7.47 7.41 -6.31
CA ASN A 90 -6.93 8.76 -6.25
C ASN A 90 -7.45 9.60 -5.07
N ASP A 91 -8.59 9.24 -4.48
CA ASP A 91 -9.11 9.85 -3.25
C ASP A 91 -8.43 9.25 -2.01
N SER A 92 -7.11 9.39 -1.95
CA SER A 92 -6.24 8.98 -0.85
C SER A 92 -5.17 10.03 -0.62
N ALA A 93 -4.77 10.22 0.63
CA ALA A 93 -3.60 11.03 0.99
C ALA A 93 -2.28 10.37 0.56
N PHE A 94 -2.29 9.08 0.26
CA PHE A 94 -1.12 8.29 -0.05
C PHE A 94 -1.04 7.93 -1.55
N GLY A 95 0.18 7.65 -2.01
CA GLY A 95 0.44 7.22 -3.38
C GLY A 95 1.87 6.67 -3.51
N LEU A 96 2.20 5.58 -2.81
CA LEU A 96 3.50 4.93 -2.94
C LEU A 96 3.48 3.86 -4.03
N THR A 97 2.61 2.89 -3.89
CA THR A 97 2.46 1.80 -4.86
C THR A 97 0.99 1.50 -5.12
N ALA A 98 0.71 1.03 -6.33
CA ALA A 98 -0.56 0.43 -6.68
C ALA A 98 -0.34 -0.73 -7.66
N ALA A 99 -1.30 -1.64 -7.76
CA ALA A 99 -1.18 -2.80 -8.62
C ALA A 99 -2.51 -3.16 -9.28
N ILE A 100 -2.42 -3.74 -10.47
CA ILE A 100 -3.56 -4.31 -11.19
C ILE A 100 -3.28 -5.78 -11.54
N TRP A 101 -4.29 -6.62 -11.45
CA TRP A 101 -4.28 -8.00 -11.91
C TRP A 101 -5.18 -8.14 -13.12
N THR A 102 -4.58 -8.29 -14.29
CA THR A 102 -5.27 -8.43 -15.57
C THR A 102 -4.36 -9.13 -16.57
N THR A 103 -4.94 -9.70 -17.62
CA THR A 103 -4.22 -10.19 -18.80
C THR A 103 -4.13 -9.13 -19.90
N ASP A 104 -4.86 -8.03 -19.77
CA ASP A 104 -4.89 -6.93 -20.74
C ASP A 104 -3.85 -5.87 -20.37
N GLN A 105 -2.74 -5.86 -21.10
CA GLN A 105 -1.65 -4.93 -20.88
C GLN A 105 -2.01 -3.49 -21.26
N GLU A 106 -2.81 -3.31 -22.31
CA GLU A 106 -3.21 -1.97 -22.76
C GLU A 106 -4.12 -1.31 -21.73
N ALA A 107 -5.10 -2.05 -21.19
CA ALA A 107 -5.93 -1.60 -20.10
C ALA A 107 -5.08 -1.31 -18.83
N ALA A 108 -4.11 -2.15 -18.51
CA ALA A 108 -3.23 -1.92 -17.36
C ALA A 108 -2.46 -0.60 -17.47
N ILE A 109 -1.92 -0.28 -18.65
CA ILE A 109 -1.21 0.98 -18.91
C ILE A 109 -2.19 2.15 -18.84
N ALA A 110 -3.33 2.06 -19.52
CA ALA A 110 -4.32 3.14 -19.58
C ALA A 110 -4.91 3.50 -18.20
N ILE A 111 -5.11 2.52 -17.33
CA ILE A 111 -5.55 2.73 -15.94
C ILE A 111 -4.40 3.28 -15.11
N GLY A 112 -3.20 2.71 -15.24
CA GLY A 112 -2.02 3.13 -14.49
C GLY A 112 -1.63 4.58 -14.70
N ASP A 113 -1.77 5.09 -15.93
CA ASP A 113 -1.52 6.49 -16.28
C ASP A 113 -2.46 7.48 -15.54
N GLN A 114 -3.60 7.01 -15.08
CA GLN A 114 -4.59 7.82 -14.37
C GLN A 114 -4.46 7.72 -12.84
N VAL A 115 -3.76 6.71 -12.33
CA VAL A 115 -3.60 6.49 -10.88
C VAL A 115 -2.41 7.28 -10.34
N GLN A 116 -2.67 8.10 -9.33
CA GLN A 116 -1.66 8.92 -8.67
C GLN A 116 -0.82 8.10 -7.68
N THR A 117 0.17 7.40 -8.20
CA THR A 117 1.08 6.56 -7.43
C THR A 117 2.52 6.69 -7.94
N GLY A 118 3.49 6.39 -7.08
CA GLY A 118 4.91 6.41 -7.46
C GLY A 118 5.31 5.21 -8.30
N THR A 119 4.78 4.03 -7.98
CA THR A 119 5.04 2.80 -8.74
C THR A 119 3.72 2.09 -9.04
N TRP A 120 3.56 1.72 -10.30
CA TRP A 120 2.43 0.93 -10.80
C TRP A 120 2.89 -0.46 -11.20
N PHE A 121 2.23 -1.48 -10.69
CA PHE A 121 2.55 -2.88 -10.97
C PHE A 121 1.43 -3.57 -11.75
N MET A 122 1.79 -4.49 -12.63
CA MET A 122 0.87 -5.43 -13.25
C MET A 122 1.20 -6.85 -12.80
N ASN A 123 0.22 -7.57 -12.24
CA ASN A 123 0.31 -8.97 -11.78
C ASN A 123 1.41 -9.22 -10.73
N ARG A 124 1.74 -8.21 -9.96
CA ARG A 124 2.67 -8.23 -8.82
C ARG A 124 2.44 -7.00 -7.94
N CYS A 125 3.04 -6.89 -6.78
CA CYS A 125 2.77 -5.78 -5.86
C CYS A 125 3.95 -5.27 -5.03
N ASP A 126 5.10 -5.90 -5.02
CA ASP A 126 6.11 -5.64 -3.97
C ASP A 126 7.57 -5.82 -4.41
N TYR A 127 7.87 -5.57 -5.67
CA TYR A 127 9.23 -5.75 -6.19
C TYR A 127 9.92 -4.41 -6.45
N LEU A 128 11.10 -4.23 -5.84
CA LEU A 128 11.98 -3.11 -6.14
C LEU A 128 12.92 -3.48 -7.28
N ASP A 129 12.81 -2.77 -8.40
CA ASP A 129 13.71 -2.88 -9.53
C ASP A 129 14.73 -1.74 -9.48
N PRO A 130 16.04 -2.02 -9.32
CA PRO A 130 17.07 -0.98 -9.28
C PRO A 130 17.14 -0.10 -10.54
N ALA A 131 16.64 -0.58 -11.67
CA ALA A 131 16.60 0.17 -12.92
C ALA A 131 15.41 1.14 -13.02
N LEU A 132 14.41 0.99 -12.16
CA LEU A 132 13.22 1.83 -12.12
C LEU A 132 13.26 2.82 -10.96
N ALA A 133 12.72 4.02 -11.18
CA ALA A 133 12.61 5.04 -10.15
C ALA A 133 11.68 4.56 -9.02
N TRP A 134 12.15 4.67 -7.77
CA TRP A 134 11.33 4.46 -6.59
C TRP A 134 10.98 5.81 -6.00
N VAL A 135 9.70 6.16 -6.06
CA VAL A 135 9.18 7.46 -5.67
C VAL A 135 7.79 7.31 -5.04
N GLY A 136 7.47 8.17 -4.10
CA GLY A 136 6.10 8.35 -3.60
C GLY A 136 5.53 9.68 -4.08
N VAL A 137 4.20 9.76 -4.13
CA VAL A 137 3.47 11.01 -4.36
C VAL A 137 2.58 11.32 -3.16
N LYS A 138 2.03 12.52 -3.10
CA LYS A 138 1.21 13.01 -1.99
C LYS A 138 1.98 12.88 -0.66
N ASP A 139 1.32 12.39 0.41
CA ASP A 139 1.93 12.22 1.73
C ASP A 139 2.86 11.00 1.84
N SER A 140 2.90 10.13 0.82
CA SER A 140 3.84 9.00 0.79
C SER A 140 5.30 9.41 0.63
N GLY A 141 5.59 10.66 0.28
CA GLY A 141 6.93 11.20 0.31
C GLY A 141 7.31 12.03 -0.89
N ARG A 142 8.55 12.50 -0.89
CA ARG A 142 9.15 13.34 -1.92
C ARG A 142 10.53 12.82 -2.30
N GLY A 143 10.96 13.16 -3.50
CA GLY A 143 12.24 12.73 -4.03
C GLY A 143 12.16 11.37 -4.68
N CYS A 144 13.30 10.89 -5.14
CA CYS A 144 13.41 9.64 -5.88
C CYS A 144 14.69 8.90 -5.48
N THR A 145 14.59 7.59 -5.34
CA THR A 145 15.72 6.69 -5.23
C THR A 145 15.68 5.69 -6.39
N LEU A 146 16.73 4.92 -6.54
CA LEU A 146 16.92 3.96 -7.63
C LEU A 146 16.93 4.64 -9.02
N SER A 147 17.27 3.86 -10.05
CA SER A 147 17.46 4.33 -11.44
C SER A 147 18.47 5.47 -11.59
N VAL A 148 18.61 5.95 -12.82
CA VAL A 148 19.42 7.15 -13.14
C VAL A 148 18.88 8.39 -12.40
N VAL A 149 17.56 8.50 -12.28
CA VAL A 149 16.91 9.63 -11.60
C VAL A 149 17.31 9.73 -10.14
N GLY A 150 17.48 8.61 -9.44
CA GLY A 150 17.95 8.59 -8.05
C GLY A 150 19.36 9.15 -7.91
N TYR A 151 20.26 8.86 -8.84
CA TYR A 151 21.61 9.45 -8.86
C TYR A 151 21.56 10.96 -9.07
N GLU A 152 20.71 11.44 -9.97
CA GLU A 152 20.55 12.88 -10.20
C GLU A 152 20.09 13.61 -8.96
N HIS A 153 19.19 13.02 -8.16
CA HIS A 153 18.73 13.57 -6.89
C HIS A 153 19.80 13.62 -5.79
N LEU A 154 20.81 12.75 -5.87
CA LEU A 154 21.92 12.69 -4.90
C LEU A 154 23.12 13.54 -5.30
N THR A 155 23.12 14.12 -6.50
CA THR A 155 24.24 14.87 -7.05
C THR A 155 23.85 16.34 -7.30
N ARG A 156 24.86 17.19 -7.42
CA ARG A 156 24.70 18.57 -7.86
C ARG A 156 25.44 18.78 -9.16
N PRO A 157 24.77 19.20 -10.22
CA PRO A 157 25.45 19.59 -11.43
C PRO A 157 26.32 20.84 -11.16
N LYS A 158 27.52 20.85 -11.74
CA LYS A 158 28.42 22.00 -11.70
C LYS A 158 28.80 22.35 -13.13
N SER A 159 28.51 23.58 -13.54
CA SER A 159 28.88 24.07 -14.85
C SER A 159 30.19 24.85 -14.81
N PHE A 160 31.03 24.66 -15.83
CA PHE A 160 32.20 25.45 -16.09
C PHE A 160 32.02 26.16 -17.43
N HIS A 161 32.04 27.49 -17.39
CA HIS A 161 32.03 28.29 -18.62
C HIS A 161 33.38 29.00 -18.72
N LEU A 162 34.29 28.39 -19.48
CA LEU A 162 35.67 28.86 -19.62
C LEU A 162 35.83 29.61 -20.93
N ARG A 163 36.33 30.84 -20.85
CA ARG A 163 36.72 31.64 -22.00
C ARG A 163 38.25 31.72 -22.07
N VAL A 164 38.89 31.19 -23.08
CA VAL A 164 40.34 31.09 -23.22
C VAL A 164 40.94 32.33 -23.95
N LYS A 165 40.09 33.05 -24.71
CA LYS A 165 40.48 34.28 -25.39
C LYS A 165 39.53 35.41 -25.03
N THR A 166 40.08 36.59 -24.78
CA THR A 166 39.36 37.87 -24.56
C THR A 166 39.09 38.52 -25.92
#